data_e4a5336d044caed160c51fa93c6d7e15
#
_entry.id   e4a5336d044caed160c51fa93c6d7e15
#
_cell.length_a   1.000
_cell.length_b   1.000
_cell.length_c   1.000
_cell.angle_alpha   90.00
_cell.angle_beta   90.00
_cell.angle_gamma   90.00
#
_symmetry.space_group_name_H-M   'P 1'
#
loop_
_entity.id
_entity.type
_entity.pdbx_description
1 polymer ?
#
loop_
_entity_poly.entity_id
_entity_poly.type
_entity_poly.pdbx_seq_one_letter_code
_entity_poly.pdbx_strand_id
1 'polypeptide(L)' 'MAEQVKCIKRIFRSDVYGLTLDKNYEVVYEGEYSYIIIDDNDKVFPYDKENFEEVI' A
#
# COMPACT_ATOMS: atom_id res chain seq x y z
N MET A 1 5.21 -14.12 -3.74
CA MET A 1 4.12 -13.13 -3.65
C MET A 1 4.04 -12.54 -2.26
N ALA A 2 4.03 -11.23 -2.15
CA ALA A 2 3.96 -10.59 -0.84
C ALA A 2 2.54 -10.65 -0.29
N GLU A 3 2.38 -11.01 0.98
CA GLU A 3 1.08 -10.97 1.64
C GLU A 3 0.86 -9.64 2.32
N GLN A 4 1.95 -8.99 2.72
CA GLN A 4 1.90 -7.67 3.33
C GLN A 4 3.00 -6.80 2.74
N VAL A 5 2.72 -5.51 2.69
CA VAL A 5 3.70 -4.53 2.23
C VAL A 5 3.72 -3.37 3.22
N LYS A 6 4.89 -2.74 3.32
CA LYS A 6 5.08 -1.61 4.21
C LYS A 6 5.17 -0.33 3.37
N CYS A 7 4.44 0.68 3.77
CA CYS A 7 4.50 1.97 3.10
C CYS A 7 5.82 2.66 3.42
N ILE A 8 6.63 2.90 2.40
CA ILE A 8 7.96 3.49 2.57
C ILE A 8 8.06 4.90 2.00
N LYS A 9 7.03 5.35 1.30
CA LYS A 9 7.00 6.69 0.74
C LYS A 9 5.74 7.39 1.17
N ARG A 10 5.91 8.64 1.61
CA ARG A 10 4.76 9.47 1.90
C ARG A 10 4.13 9.91 0.58
N ILE A 11 2.88 9.59 0.39
CA ILE A 11 2.15 10.03 -0.79
C ILE A 11 1.83 11.50 -0.59
N PHE A 12 2.07 12.29 -1.62
CA PHE A 12 1.97 13.74 -1.57
C PHE A 12 0.62 14.25 -1.07
N ARG A 13 -0.44 13.55 -1.41
CA ARG A 13 -1.79 13.92 -0.99
C ARG A 13 -2.32 12.92 -0.01
N SER A 14 -1.62 12.77 1.09
CA SER A 14 -1.96 11.76 2.08
C SER A 14 -3.34 11.94 2.69
N ASP A 15 -3.88 13.15 2.64
CA ASP A 15 -5.23 13.40 3.09
C ASP A 15 -6.27 12.80 2.15
N VAL A 16 -5.90 12.55 0.90
CA VAL A 16 -6.76 11.92 -0.10
C VAL A 16 -6.57 10.40 -0.08
N TYR A 17 -5.35 9.96 0.19
CA TYR A 17 -5.02 8.54 0.21
C TYR A 17 -4.94 8.04 1.65
N GLY A 18 -5.35 6.85 1.87
CA GLY A 18 -5.36 6.29 3.21
C GLY A 18 -4.10 5.50 3.52
N LEU A 19 -2.93 6.13 3.46
CA LEU A 19 -1.66 5.47 3.75
C LEU A 19 -0.88 6.20 4.84
N THR A 20 -0.29 5.41 5.73
CA THR A 20 0.57 5.92 6.79
C THR A 20 1.97 5.39 6.57
N LEU A 21 2.96 6.27 6.64
CA LEU A 21 4.37 5.89 6.48
C LEU A 21 4.76 4.85 7.54
N ASP A 22 5.52 3.86 7.11
CA ASP A 22 6.03 2.78 7.96
C ASP A 22 4.98 1.80 8.47
N LYS A 23 3.74 1.94 8.03
CA LYS A 23 2.68 1.02 8.39
C LYS A 23 2.60 -0.12 7.39
N ASN A 24 2.29 -1.32 7.89
CA ASN A 24 2.09 -2.50 7.04
C ASN A 24 0.65 -2.58 6.58
N TYR A 25 0.47 -3.04 5.35
CA TYR A 25 -0.86 -3.19 4.75
C TYR A 25 -1.00 -4.58 4.16
N GLU A 26 -2.20 -5.11 4.25
CA GLU A 26 -2.50 -6.41 3.67
C GLU A 26 -2.71 -6.29 2.17
N VAL A 27 -2.05 -7.15 1.40
CA VAL A 27 -2.18 -7.18 -0.05
C VAL A 27 -3.35 -8.06 -0.43
N VAL A 28 -4.35 -7.48 -1.07
CA VAL A 28 -5.51 -8.22 -1.56
C VAL A 28 -5.17 -8.84 -2.91
N TYR A 29 -4.44 -8.12 -3.73
CA TYR A 29 -4.05 -8.59 -5.05
C TYR A 29 -2.78 -7.86 -5.47
N GLU A 30 -1.87 -8.59 -6.07
CA GLU A 30 -0.63 -8.00 -6.60
C GLU A 30 -0.72 -7.91 -8.11
N GLY A 31 -0.74 -6.68 -8.63
CA GLY A 31 -0.70 -6.43 -10.06
C GLY A 31 0.73 -6.34 -10.54
N GLU A 32 0.90 -5.98 -11.80
CA GLU A 32 2.23 -5.85 -12.39
C GLU A 32 2.98 -4.63 -11.84
N TYR A 33 2.28 -3.54 -11.66
CA TYR A 33 2.89 -2.28 -11.22
C TYR A 33 2.31 -1.74 -9.93
N SER A 34 1.30 -2.40 -9.40
CA SER A 34 0.58 -1.91 -8.23
C SER A 34 0.25 -3.04 -7.28
N TYR A 35 0.11 -2.66 -6.00
CA TYR A 35 -0.52 -3.54 -5.03
C TYR A 35 -1.92 -3.02 -4.78
N ILE A 36 -2.89 -3.94 -4.74
CA ILE A 36 -4.24 -3.59 -4.30
C ILE A 36 -4.30 -3.98 -2.84
N ILE A 37 -4.47 -3.01 -1.99
CA ILE A 37 -4.41 -3.18 -0.53
C ILE A 37 -5.67 -2.64 0.14
N ILE A 38 -5.81 -2.98 1.41
CA ILE A 38 -6.84 -2.37 2.25
C ILE A 38 -6.16 -1.21 2.96
N ASP A 39 -6.58 0.01 2.64
CA ASP A 39 -5.94 1.20 3.16
C ASP A 39 -6.49 1.62 4.53
N ASP A 40 -6.02 2.77 5.05
CA ASP A 40 -6.44 3.26 6.36
C ASP A 40 -7.93 3.57 6.46
N ASN A 41 -8.56 3.80 5.30
CA ASN A 41 -10.00 4.06 5.24
C ASN A 41 -10.81 2.78 5.08
N ASP A 42 -10.15 1.65 5.21
CA ASP A 42 -10.78 0.34 5.08
C ASP A 42 -11.34 0.12 3.68
N LYS A 43 -10.66 0.68 2.68
CA LYS A 43 -11.06 0.55 1.28
C LYS A 43 -10.02 -0.22 0.51
N VAL A 44 -10.47 -1.03 -0.42
CA VAL A 44 -9.61 -1.76 -1.33
C VAL A 44 -9.26 -0.83 -2.49
N PHE A 45 -7.97 -0.52 -2.63
CA PHE A 45 -7.54 0.48 -3.60
C PHE A 45 -6.14 0.16 -4.12
N PRO A 46 -5.85 0.43 -5.40
CA PRO A 46 -4.52 0.18 -5.96
C PRO A 46 -3.57 1.34 -5.69
N TYR A 47 -2.33 0.99 -5.34
CA TYR A 47 -1.25 1.96 -5.14
C TYR A 47 0.00 1.44 -5.82
N ASP A 48 0.81 2.34 -6.36
CA ASP A 48 2.04 1.96 -7.06
C ASP A 48 2.99 1.22 -6.14
N LYS A 49 3.64 0.18 -6.69
CA LYS A 49 4.57 -0.65 -5.91
C LYS A 49 5.74 0.14 -5.36
N GLU A 50 6.13 1.23 -6.03
CA GLU A 50 7.26 2.03 -5.57
C GLU A 50 7.03 2.68 -4.22
N ASN A 51 5.79 2.73 -3.76
CA ASN A 51 5.45 3.29 -2.46
C ASN A 51 5.63 2.29 -1.32
N PHE A 52 5.98 1.06 -1.64
CA PHE A 52 6.00 -0.03 -0.68
C PHE A 52 7.25 -0.86 -0.78
N GLU A 53 7.55 -1.57 0.31
CA GLU A 53 8.50 -2.66 0.25
C GLU A 53 7.83 -3.91 0.83
N GLU A 54 8.24 -5.05 0.34
CA GLU A 54 7.65 -6.31 0.79
C GLU A 54 8.05 -6.61 2.22
N VAL A 55 7.08 -7.06 3.01
CA VAL A 55 7.31 -7.51 4.38
C VAL A 55 7.46 -9.03 4.32
N ILE A 56 8.61 -9.50 4.74
CA ILE A 56 8.94 -10.94 4.70
C ILE A 56 8.80 -11.53 6.09
#